data_e85f92a2a9caa9e35a1540e9eeff742b
#
_entry.id   e85f92a2a9caa9e35a1540e9eeff742b
#
_cell.length_a   1.000
_cell.length_b   1.000
_cell.length_c   1.000
_cell.angle_alpha   90.00
_cell.angle_beta   90.00
_cell.angle_gamma   90.00
#
_symmetry.space_group_name_H-M   'P 1'
#
loop_
_entity.id
_entity.type
_entity.pdbx_description
1 polymer ?
#
loop_
_entity_poly.entity_id
_entity_poly.type
_entity_poly.pdbx_seq_one_letter_code
_entity_poly.pdbx_strand_id
1 'polypeptide(L)'
;GRILGKALYEGILVDVKFADFFLSKWLGQQSYIDDLASLESLDSELYRGLIALKNYSGNVESDFALNFTVTDDEFGIRTSRELVPGGTDIPVTRENRLSYIYLITRYRLSTQIEDQCRAFLQGLTELISPRWLRLFNTEELRVLVTGADTPIDVEDLRRNTVYGGYHEKDMAV
;
A
#
# COMPACT_ATOMS: atom_id res chain seq x y z
N GLY A 1 13.30 -5.83 0.77
CA GLY A 1 13.71 -5.33 -0.55
C GLY A 1 14.64 -6.30 -1.29
N ARG A 2 15.79 -6.65 -0.73
CA ARG A 2 16.81 -7.48 -1.42
C ARG A 2 16.28 -8.86 -1.85
N ILE A 3 15.57 -9.57 -0.98
CA ILE A 3 15.00 -10.89 -1.30
C ILE A 3 14.01 -10.77 -2.46
N LEU A 4 13.15 -9.76 -2.44
CA LEU A 4 12.21 -9.52 -3.52
C LEU A 4 12.91 -9.11 -4.81
N GLY A 5 13.94 -8.26 -4.73
CA GLY A 5 14.79 -7.94 -5.88
C GLY A 5 15.43 -9.18 -6.50
N LYS A 6 15.87 -10.13 -5.67
CA LYS A 6 16.40 -11.41 -6.15
C LYS A 6 15.32 -12.27 -6.83
N ALA A 7 14.13 -12.36 -6.23
CA ALA A 7 13.01 -13.08 -6.83
C ALA A 7 12.62 -12.50 -8.20
N LEU A 8 12.48 -11.18 -8.31
CA LEU A 8 12.22 -10.51 -9.58
C LEU A 8 13.31 -10.75 -10.62
N TYR A 9 14.58 -10.71 -10.20
CA TYR A 9 15.72 -10.95 -11.09
C TYR A 9 15.73 -12.38 -11.66
N GLU A 10 15.34 -13.36 -10.85
CA GLU A 10 15.27 -14.78 -11.23
C GLU A 10 13.93 -15.16 -11.90
N GLY A 11 12.98 -14.22 -12.03
CA GLY A 11 11.65 -14.50 -12.58
C GLY A 11 10.77 -15.36 -11.66
N ILE A 12 11.01 -15.30 -10.35
CA ILE A 12 10.24 -16.05 -9.35
C ILE A 12 9.12 -15.17 -8.83
N LEU A 13 7.88 -15.62 -8.97
CA LEU A 13 6.71 -14.96 -8.40
C LEU A 13 6.69 -15.12 -6.88
N VAL A 14 6.25 -14.07 -6.19
CA VAL A 14 6.19 -14.05 -4.72
C VAL A 14 4.74 -13.80 -4.29
N ASP A 15 4.19 -14.69 -3.48
CA ASP A 15 2.83 -14.53 -2.95
C ASP A 15 2.80 -13.49 -1.81
N VAL A 16 3.06 -12.22 -2.18
CA VAL A 16 3.01 -11.08 -1.26
C VAL A 16 2.22 -9.96 -1.90
N LYS A 17 1.06 -9.66 -1.33
CA LYS A 17 0.21 -8.55 -1.80
C LYS A 17 0.70 -7.23 -1.22
N PHE A 18 1.12 -6.33 -2.10
CA PHE A 18 1.47 -4.96 -1.75
C PHE A 18 0.34 -4.00 -2.11
N ALA A 19 0.10 -3.02 -1.25
CA ALA A 19 -0.85 -1.95 -1.53
C ALA A 19 -0.31 -1.04 -2.65
N ASP A 20 -1.21 -0.46 -3.44
CA ASP A 20 -0.87 0.34 -4.63
C ASP A 20 -0.03 1.56 -4.30
N PHE A 21 -0.32 2.24 -3.20
CA PHE A 21 0.48 3.38 -2.77
C PHE A 21 1.95 3.00 -2.49
N PHE A 22 2.19 1.76 -2.02
CA PHE A 22 3.55 1.27 -1.78
C PHE A 22 4.26 0.90 -3.09
N LEU A 23 3.56 0.24 -4.01
CA LEU A 23 4.08 -0.05 -5.36
C LEU A 23 4.41 1.24 -6.12
N SER A 24 3.59 2.27 -6.01
CA SER A 24 3.85 3.59 -6.60
C SER A 24 5.16 4.21 -6.10
N LYS A 25 5.55 3.97 -4.85
CA LYS A 25 6.84 4.40 -4.31
C LYS A 25 8.03 3.70 -5.00
N TRP A 26 7.88 2.43 -5.41
CA TRP A 26 8.94 1.74 -6.16
C TRP A 26 9.14 2.34 -7.55
N LEU A 27 8.06 2.80 -8.17
CA LEU A 27 8.09 3.44 -9.49
C LEU A 27 8.68 4.86 -9.44
N GLY A 28 8.97 5.39 -8.23
CA GLY A 28 9.37 6.78 -8.05
C GLY A 28 8.26 7.76 -8.41
N GLN A 29 7.05 7.26 -8.58
CA GLN A 29 5.85 8.06 -8.69
C GLN A 29 5.51 8.52 -7.27
N GLN A 30 6.13 9.61 -6.85
CA GLN A 30 5.59 10.35 -5.73
C GLN A 30 4.29 10.96 -6.23
N SER A 31 3.20 10.25 -6.04
CA SER A 31 1.89 10.85 -6.16
C SER A 31 1.86 11.98 -5.16
N TYR A 32 1.82 13.23 -5.65
CA TYR A 32 1.55 14.42 -4.85
C TYR A 32 0.15 14.37 -4.21
N ILE A 33 -0.56 13.34 -4.54
CA ILE A 33 -1.83 12.95 -4.00
C ILE A 33 -1.53 11.64 -3.25
N ASP A 34 -1.06 11.76 -2.00
CA ASP A 34 -1.37 10.75 -1.01
C ASP A 34 -2.90 10.74 -0.98
N ASP A 35 -3.46 9.98 -1.91
CA ASP A 35 -4.88 10.04 -2.20
C ASP A 35 -5.61 9.42 -1.02
N LEU A 36 -6.57 10.16 -0.50
CA LEU A 36 -7.44 9.66 0.55
C LEU A 36 -8.02 8.28 0.19
N ALA A 37 -8.24 8.01 -1.10
CA ALA A 37 -8.66 6.70 -1.60
C ALA A 37 -7.63 5.60 -1.33
N SER A 38 -6.34 5.90 -1.39
CA SER A 38 -5.27 4.93 -1.08
C SER A 38 -5.29 4.51 0.40
N LEU A 39 -5.79 5.37 1.28
CA LEU A 39 -5.92 5.07 2.70
C LEU A 39 -6.97 3.98 2.96
N GLU A 40 -7.99 3.84 2.11
CA GLU A 40 -9.03 2.82 2.24
C GLU A 40 -8.44 1.40 2.24
N SER A 41 -7.44 1.15 1.42
CA SER A 41 -6.76 -0.16 1.33
C SER A 41 -5.88 -0.45 2.55
N LEU A 42 -5.40 0.58 3.26
CA LEU A 42 -4.55 0.46 4.43
C LEU A 42 -5.36 0.42 5.73
N ASP A 43 -6.30 1.33 5.87
CA ASP A 43 -7.13 1.54 7.07
C ASP A 43 -8.52 2.03 6.67
N SER A 44 -9.42 1.10 6.42
CA SER A 44 -10.79 1.39 5.97
C SER A 44 -11.64 2.08 7.04
N GLU A 45 -11.30 1.93 8.33
CA GLU A 45 -12.01 2.58 9.42
C GLU A 45 -11.63 4.06 9.49
N LEU A 46 -10.34 4.36 9.48
CA LEU A 46 -9.84 5.73 9.41
C LEU A 46 -10.37 6.45 8.16
N TYR A 47 -10.30 5.78 7.00
CA TYR A 47 -10.84 6.33 5.74
C TYR A 47 -12.29 6.76 5.88
N ARG A 48 -13.16 5.88 6.41
CA ARG A 48 -14.59 6.19 6.63
C ARG A 48 -14.78 7.36 7.59
N GLY A 49 -13.99 7.40 8.66
CA GLY A 49 -13.99 8.51 9.62
C GLY A 49 -13.62 9.84 8.97
N LEU A 50 -12.59 9.86 8.12
CA LEU A 50 -12.18 11.08 7.40
C LEU A 50 -13.18 11.51 6.35
N ILE A 51 -13.85 10.58 5.66
CA ILE A 51 -14.94 10.90 4.73
C ILE A 51 -16.15 11.48 5.50
N ALA A 52 -16.49 10.92 6.66
CA ALA A 52 -17.56 11.46 7.51
C ALA A 52 -17.22 12.89 7.96
N LEU A 53 -15.99 13.13 8.42
CA LEU A 53 -15.51 14.46 8.80
C LEU A 53 -15.57 15.46 7.63
N LYS A 54 -15.12 15.01 6.43
CA LYS A 54 -15.14 15.83 5.20
C LYS A 54 -16.55 16.34 4.87
N ASN A 55 -17.54 15.47 5.00
CA ASN A 55 -18.92 15.74 4.59
C ASN A 55 -19.81 16.26 5.74
N TYR A 56 -19.24 16.38 6.95
CA TYR A 56 -20.02 16.79 8.12
C TYR A 56 -20.51 18.23 8.02
N SER A 57 -21.79 18.46 8.33
CA SER A 57 -22.44 19.76 8.24
C SER A 57 -22.62 20.46 9.59
N GLY A 58 -22.45 19.73 10.71
CA GLY A 58 -22.59 20.25 12.07
C GLY A 58 -21.36 21.02 12.57
N ASN A 59 -21.28 21.19 13.88
CA ASN A 59 -20.13 21.81 14.52
C ASN A 59 -18.99 20.80 14.69
N VAL A 60 -17.99 20.86 13.81
CA VAL A 60 -16.87 19.93 13.78
C VAL A 60 -16.09 19.98 15.10
N GLU A 61 -15.85 21.16 15.62
CA GLU A 61 -15.02 21.35 16.83
C GLU A 61 -15.63 20.72 18.07
N SER A 62 -16.95 20.96 18.31
CA SER A 62 -17.65 20.40 19.46
C SER A 62 -17.93 18.91 19.34
N ASP A 63 -18.24 18.43 18.13
CA ASP A 63 -18.78 17.10 17.92
C ASP A 63 -17.69 16.04 17.75
N PHE A 64 -16.53 16.42 17.21
CA PHE A 64 -15.39 15.52 17.02
C PHE A 64 -14.27 15.71 18.04
N ALA A 65 -14.13 16.92 18.60
CA ALA A 65 -13.09 17.29 19.57
C ALA A 65 -11.67 16.83 19.12
N LEU A 66 -11.37 17.01 17.83
CA LEU A 66 -10.08 16.64 17.23
C LEU A 66 -9.13 17.85 17.24
N ASN A 67 -7.85 17.56 17.30
CA ASN A 67 -6.76 18.52 17.10
C ASN A 67 -5.78 18.00 16.03
N PHE A 68 -4.79 18.81 15.63
CA PHE A 68 -3.81 18.46 14.61
C PHE A 68 -2.73 17.52 15.15
N THR A 69 -3.17 16.41 15.76
CA THR A 69 -2.31 15.33 16.24
C THR A 69 -2.75 13.98 15.66
N VAL A 70 -1.84 13.02 15.70
CA VAL A 70 -2.10 11.63 15.38
C VAL A 70 -1.58 10.76 16.51
N THR A 71 -2.31 9.71 16.85
CA THR A 71 -1.86 8.73 17.83
C THR A 71 -1.36 7.49 17.11
N ASP A 72 -0.13 7.13 17.39
CA ASP A 72 0.47 5.86 16.98
C ASP A 72 0.42 4.88 18.14
N ASP A 73 0.11 3.63 17.84
CA ASP A 73 0.22 2.52 18.77
C ASP A 73 1.28 1.56 18.25
N GLU A 74 2.47 1.61 18.83
CA GLU A 74 3.58 0.72 18.49
C GLU A 74 3.83 -0.22 19.67
N PHE A 75 3.53 -1.50 19.49
CA PHE A 75 3.71 -2.54 20.52
C PHE A 75 3.03 -2.22 21.86
N GLY A 76 1.84 -1.59 21.82
CA GLY A 76 1.08 -1.18 23.01
C GLY A 76 1.53 0.14 23.65
N ILE A 77 2.53 0.81 23.06
CA ILE A 77 2.96 2.14 23.47
C ILE A 77 2.26 3.17 22.59
N ARG A 78 1.37 3.95 23.20
CA ARG A 78 0.67 5.04 22.51
C ARG A 78 1.50 6.29 22.54
N THR A 79 1.85 6.81 21.39
CA THR A 79 2.59 8.06 21.23
C THR A 79 1.75 9.03 20.41
N SER A 80 1.53 10.23 20.95
CA SER A 80 0.88 11.33 20.22
C SER A 80 1.94 12.13 19.47
N ARG A 81 1.72 12.38 18.18
CA ARG A 81 2.58 13.20 17.34
C ARG A 81 1.79 14.36 16.75
N GLU A 82 2.40 15.52 16.70
CA GLU A 82 1.83 16.70 16.06
C GLU A 82 1.98 16.62 14.53
N LEU A 83 0.90 16.87 13.81
CA LEU A 83 0.88 16.94 12.35
C LEU A 83 1.44 18.27 11.83
N VAL A 84 1.36 19.31 12.65
CA VAL A 84 1.96 20.63 12.44
C VAL A 84 2.52 21.13 13.76
N PRO A 85 3.51 22.03 13.75
CA PRO A 85 4.03 22.61 15.00
C PRO A 85 2.91 23.26 15.83
N GLY A 86 2.80 22.89 17.11
CA GLY A 86 1.73 23.33 18.00
C GLY A 86 0.36 22.71 17.70
N GLY A 87 0.33 21.62 16.95
CA GLY A 87 -0.90 20.95 16.51
C GLY A 87 -1.79 20.45 17.65
N THR A 88 -1.22 20.23 18.83
CA THR A 88 -1.97 19.86 20.05
C THR A 88 -2.99 20.93 20.44
N ASP A 89 -2.65 22.21 20.24
CA ASP A 89 -3.49 23.35 20.63
C ASP A 89 -4.37 23.87 19.48
N ILE A 90 -4.28 23.27 18.30
CA ILE A 90 -5.06 23.66 17.12
C ILE A 90 -6.26 22.73 16.96
N PRO A 91 -7.49 23.19 17.26
CA PRO A 91 -8.68 22.38 17.04
C PRO A 91 -8.98 22.23 15.56
N VAL A 92 -9.56 21.07 15.20
CA VAL A 92 -10.07 20.84 13.85
C VAL A 92 -11.45 21.48 13.72
N THR A 93 -11.54 22.45 12.83
CA THR A 93 -12.77 23.22 12.56
C THR A 93 -13.30 22.92 11.16
N ARG A 94 -14.45 23.49 10.82
CA ARG A 94 -15.04 23.39 9.48
C ARG A 94 -14.10 23.95 8.41
N GLU A 95 -13.37 25.01 8.72
CA GLU A 95 -12.49 25.73 7.78
C GLU A 95 -11.19 24.97 7.51
N ASN A 96 -10.62 24.33 8.55
CA ASN A 96 -9.32 23.68 8.45
C ASN A 96 -9.36 22.14 8.31
N ARG A 97 -10.55 21.53 8.37
CA ARG A 97 -10.71 20.06 8.31
C ARG A 97 -10.08 19.40 7.08
N LEU A 98 -10.11 20.07 5.92
CA LEU A 98 -9.48 19.53 4.71
C LEU A 98 -7.96 19.47 4.85
N SER A 99 -7.35 20.45 5.49
CA SER A 99 -5.92 20.43 5.80
C SER A 99 -5.58 19.32 6.79
N TYR A 100 -6.42 19.11 7.82
CA TYR A 100 -6.26 18.00 8.76
C TYR A 100 -6.35 16.64 8.03
N ILE A 101 -7.37 16.43 7.19
CA ILE A 101 -7.55 15.21 6.42
C ILE A 101 -6.32 14.93 5.54
N TYR A 102 -5.83 15.95 4.84
CA TYR A 102 -4.64 15.83 4.02
C TYR A 102 -3.40 15.44 4.84
N LEU A 103 -3.18 16.09 5.96
CA LEU A 103 -1.99 15.86 6.80
C LEU A 103 -2.01 14.46 7.44
N ILE A 104 -3.16 14.01 7.95
CA ILE A 104 -3.26 12.67 8.54
C ILE A 104 -3.12 11.57 7.48
N THR A 105 -3.68 11.77 6.29
CA THR A 105 -3.53 10.86 5.16
C THR A 105 -2.06 10.76 4.74
N ARG A 106 -1.39 11.90 4.56
CA ARG A 106 0.04 11.96 4.24
C ARG A 106 0.90 11.31 5.33
N TYR A 107 0.57 11.54 6.59
CA TYR A 107 1.27 10.92 7.69
C TYR A 107 1.20 9.39 7.61
N ARG A 108 0.02 8.82 7.47
CA ARG A 108 -0.20 7.36 7.40
C ARG A 108 0.44 6.71 6.16
N LEU A 109 0.29 7.33 4.98
CA LEU A 109 0.78 6.76 3.73
C LEU A 109 2.26 7.01 3.46
N SER A 110 2.86 8.01 4.09
CA SER A 110 4.23 8.42 3.77
C SER A 110 5.12 8.58 4.99
N THR A 111 4.80 9.49 5.91
CA THR A 111 5.71 9.86 6.99
C THR A 111 5.96 8.72 7.97
N GLN A 112 4.91 8.01 8.37
CA GLN A 112 4.98 6.93 9.35
C GLN A 112 5.85 5.75 8.88
N ILE A 113 5.88 5.50 7.58
CA ILE A 113 6.58 4.34 6.99
C ILE A 113 7.84 4.74 6.19
N GLU A 114 8.29 5.98 6.32
CA GLU A 114 9.37 6.52 5.48
C GLU A 114 10.68 5.73 5.61
N ASP A 115 11.09 5.40 6.83
CA ASP A 115 12.34 4.68 7.07
C ASP A 115 12.26 3.24 6.57
N GLN A 116 11.11 2.58 6.76
CA GLN A 116 10.87 1.23 6.26
C GLN A 116 10.86 1.19 4.74
N CYS A 117 10.19 2.17 4.10
CA CYS A 117 10.19 2.31 2.64
C CYS A 117 11.61 2.55 2.10
N ARG A 118 12.36 3.44 2.75
CA ARG A 118 13.75 3.75 2.36
C ARG A 118 14.64 2.51 2.44
N ALA A 119 14.61 1.79 3.54
CA ALA A 119 15.39 0.56 3.73
C ALA A 119 14.96 -0.54 2.76
N PHE A 120 13.67 -0.66 2.48
CA PHE A 120 13.15 -1.61 1.50
C PHE A 120 13.64 -1.29 0.10
N LEU A 121 13.48 -0.03 -0.35
CA LEU A 121 13.89 0.42 -1.68
C LEU A 121 15.40 0.31 -1.87
N GLN A 122 16.18 0.64 -0.85
CA GLN A 122 17.63 0.46 -0.89
C GLN A 122 17.99 -1.01 -1.21
N GLY A 123 17.38 -1.96 -0.51
CA GLY A 123 17.66 -3.38 -0.75
C GLY A 123 17.11 -3.88 -2.11
N LEU A 124 15.99 -3.36 -2.59
CA LEU A 124 15.43 -3.69 -3.91
C LEU A 124 16.34 -3.19 -5.03
N THR A 125 16.79 -1.95 -4.93
CA THR A 125 17.57 -1.28 -5.98
C THR A 125 19.03 -1.73 -6.06
N GLU A 126 19.52 -2.50 -5.10
CA GLU A 126 20.80 -3.19 -5.21
C GLU A 126 20.81 -4.22 -6.36
N LEU A 127 19.67 -4.80 -6.69
CA LEU A 127 19.52 -5.86 -7.69
C LEU A 127 18.74 -5.41 -8.92
N ILE A 128 17.73 -4.57 -8.74
CA ILE A 128 16.83 -4.11 -9.80
C ILE A 128 17.07 -2.62 -10.05
N SER A 129 17.44 -2.27 -11.27
CA SER A 129 17.62 -0.86 -11.63
C SER A 129 16.30 -0.09 -11.53
N PRO A 130 16.25 1.07 -10.85
CA PRO A 130 15.06 1.91 -10.80
C PRO A 130 14.55 2.34 -12.18
N ARG A 131 15.44 2.37 -13.21
CA ARG A 131 15.05 2.70 -14.58
C ARG A 131 14.13 1.63 -15.18
N TRP A 132 14.33 0.38 -14.84
CA TRP A 132 13.48 -0.71 -15.33
C TRP A 132 12.11 -0.68 -14.65
N LEU A 133 12.07 -0.42 -13.35
CA LEU A 133 10.80 -0.30 -12.63
C LEU A 133 9.91 0.79 -13.22
N ARG A 134 10.49 1.91 -13.68
CA ARG A 134 9.73 3.03 -14.28
C ARG A 134 9.07 2.71 -15.64
N LEU A 135 9.38 1.56 -16.24
CA LEU A 135 8.73 1.12 -17.49
C LEU A 135 7.33 0.54 -17.23
N PHE A 136 7.01 0.22 -15.99
CA PHE A 136 5.75 -0.39 -15.58
C PHE A 136 4.84 0.64 -14.90
N ASN A 137 3.54 0.44 -15.03
CA ASN A 137 2.57 1.05 -14.14
C ASN A 137 2.38 0.18 -12.87
N THR A 138 1.59 0.63 -11.91
CA THR A 138 1.38 -0.06 -10.63
C THR A 138 0.76 -1.45 -10.80
N GLU A 139 -0.20 -1.59 -11.72
CA GLU A 139 -0.87 -2.86 -11.99
C GLU A 139 0.07 -3.86 -12.66
N GLU A 140 0.81 -3.43 -13.67
CA GLU A 140 1.83 -4.25 -14.34
C GLU A 140 2.92 -4.70 -13.38
N LEU A 141 3.35 -3.80 -12.48
CA LEU A 141 4.33 -4.14 -11.44
C LEU A 141 3.76 -5.17 -10.46
N ARG A 142 2.48 -5.05 -10.09
CA ARG A 142 1.80 -6.04 -9.26
C ARG A 142 1.84 -7.41 -9.92
N VAL A 143 1.40 -7.50 -11.17
CA VAL A 143 1.40 -8.76 -11.94
C VAL A 143 2.82 -9.32 -12.07
N LEU A 144 3.82 -8.48 -12.27
CA LEU A 144 5.21 -8.90 -12.36
C LEU A 144 5.72 -9.55 -11.06
N VAL A 145 5.26 -9.05 -9.91
CA VAL A 145 5.68 -9.53 -8.58
C VAL A 145 4.89 -10.76 -8.15
N THR A 146 3.56 -10.73 -8.29
CA THR A 146 2.66 -11.73 -7.69
C THR A 146 2.08 -12.71 -8.70
N GLY A 147 2.21 -12.43 -10.00
CA GLY A 147 1.49 -13.12 -11.07
C GLY A 147 0.10 -12.54 -11.28
N ALA A 148 -0.51 -12.96 -12.37
CA ALA A 148 -1.89 -12.60 -12.69
C ALA A 148 -2.86 -13.47 -11.88
N ASP A 149 -3.89 -12.85 -11.32
CA ASP A 149 -4.99 -13.56 -10.65
C ASP A 149 -6.00 -14.06 -11.69
N THR A 150 -5.52 -14.99 -12.55
CA THR A 150 -6.33 -15.62 -13.60
C THR A 150 -6.65 -17.04 -13.20
N PRO A 151 -7.90 -17.52 -13.45
CA PRO A 151 -8.22 -18.92 -13.25
C PRO A 151 -7.31 -19.81 -14.12
N ILE A 152 -6.87 -20.91 -13.56
CA ILE A 152 -6.03 -21.88 -14.29
C ILE A 152 -6.90 -22.50 -15.42
N ASP A 153 -6.45 -22.35 -16.67
CA ASP A 153 -7.04 -23.07 -17.77
C ASP A 153 -6.58 -24.54 -17.73
N VAL A 154 -7.45 -25.38 -17.19
CA VAL A 154 -7.17 -26.82 -17.01
C VAL A 154 -6.96 -27.52 -18.33
N GLU A 155 -7.65 -27.10 -19.41
CA GLU A 155 -7.49 -27.69 -20.75
C GLU A 155 -6.15 -27.32 -21.38
N ASP A 156 -5.71 -26.08 -21.19
CA ASP A 156 -4.38 -25.65 -21.64
C ASP A 156 -3.28 -26.37 -20.86
N LEU A 157 -3.43 -26.48 -19.54
CA LEU A 157 -2.52 -27.24 -18.69
C LEU A 157 -2.41 -28.69 -19.17
N ARG A 158 -3.55 -29.35 -19.45
CA ARG A 158 -3.61 -30.74 -19.94
C ARG A 158 -2.92 -30.92 -21.27
N ARG A 159 -3.12 -29.98 -22.21
CA ARG A 159 -2.50 -30.04 -23.55
C ARG A 159 -0.98 -29.88 -23.50
N ASN A 160 -0.48 -29.10 -22.52
CA ASN A 160 0.94 -28.79 -22.39
C ASN A 160 1.66 -29.66 -21.35
N THR A 161 0.96 -30.63 -20.72
CA THR A 161 1.56 -31.54 -19.73
C THR A 161 2.04 -32.83 -20.41
N VAL A 162 3.30 -33.17 -20.15
CA VAL A 162 3.86 -34.46 -20.52
C VAL A 162 3.76 -35.40 -19.32
N TYR A 163 2.98 -36.46 -19.48
CA TYR A 163 2.81 -37.46 -18.43
C TYR A 163 3.94 -38.48 -18.49
N GLY A 164 4.69 -38.66 -17.40
CA GLY A 164 5.77 -39.64 -17.28
C GLY A 164 5.54 -40.58 -16.10
N GLY A 165 5.83 -41.87 -16.27
CA GLY A 165 5.77 -42.86 -15.18
C GLY A 165 4.40 -43.42 -14.86
N TYR A 166 3.36 -43.09 -15.65
CA TYR A 166 2.00 -43.64 -15.55
C TYR A 166 1.69 -44.57 -16.72
N HIS A 167 0.90 -45.60 -16.49
CA HIS A 167 0.34 -46.45 -17.55
C HIS A 167 -1.01 -45.87 -18.02
N GLU A 168 -1.38 -46.11 -19.30
CA GLU A 168 -2.64 -45.63 -19.89
C GLU A 168 -3.89 -45.97 -19.05
N LYS A 169 -3.85 -47.07 -18.29
CA LYS A 169 -4.95 -47.50 -17.41
C LYS A 169 -5.08 -46.68 -16.14
N ASP A 170 -4.06 -45.94 -15.74
CA ASP A 170 -4.06 -45.10 -14.56
C ASP A 170 -4.56 -43.68 -14.83
N MET A 171 -4.79 -43.34 -16.13
CA MET A 171 -5.24 -42.03 -16.56
C MET A 171 -6.77 -41.90 -16.72
N ALA A 172 -7.53 -42.95 -16.39
CA ALA A 172 -8.98 -42.99 -16.47
C ALA A 172 -9.61 -42.76 -15.07
N VAL A 173 -9.49 -41.50 -14.56
CA VAL A 173 -10.29 -41.00 -13.44
C VAL A 173 -10.85 -39.64 -13.82
#